data_54d3250a9d2483c0139c218e5637b97b
#
_entry.id   54d3250a9d2483c0139c218e5637b97b
#
_cell.length_a   1.000
_cell.length_b   1.000
_cell.length_c   1.000
_cell.angle_alpha   90.00
_cell.angle_beta   90.00
_cell.angle_gamma   90.00
#
_symmetry.space_group_name_H-M   'P 1'
#
loop_
_entity.id
_entity.type
_entity.pdbx_description
1 polymer ?
#
loop_
_entity_poly.entity_id
_entity_poly.type
_entity_poly.pdbx_seq_one_letter_code
_entity_poly.pdbx_strand_id
1 'polypeptide(L)'
;MMVENPQILVVEDVESNFLYLNAVLSKINANIFWAKNGKEAVDIFRNQKNIDLILMDLQMPEMNGYEATRIIKLENPLVPIIAQTAFAMSDDREKALEAGCDDYLAKPIKSKDLLNTVEKYLNGR
;
A
#
# COMPACT_ATOMS: atom_id res chain seq x y z
N MET A 1 -15.09 12.64 -5.95
CA MET A 1 -14.53 13.60 -4.99
C MET A 1 -13.46 12.92 -4.14
N MET A 2 -12.33 13.57 -3.97
CA MET A 2 -11.23 13.01 -3.22
C MET A 2 -11.50 13.02 -1.71
N VAL A 3 -11.09 11.97 -1.02
CA VAL A 3 -11.19 11.90 0.44
C VAL A 3 -10.27 12.97 1.04
N GLU A 4 -10.78 13.76 1.99
CA GLU A 4 -9.95 14.72 2.72
C GLU A 4 -9.15 13.99 3.78
N ASN A 5 -7.88 14.31 3.89
CA ASN A 5 -6.97 13.68 4.85
C ASN A 5 -7.07 12.16 4.81
N PRO A 6 -6.84 11.54 3.64
CA PRO A 6 -6.96 10.09 3.53
C PRO A 6 -6.00 9.38 4.48
N GLN A 7 -6.47 8.29 5.08
CA GLN A 7 -5.65 7.48 5.97
C GLN A 7 -4.99 6.38 5.15
N ILE A 8 -3.68 6.44 5.04
CA ILE A 8 -2.91 5.52 4.20
C ILE A 8 -1.93 4.74 5.06
N LEU A 9 -2.01 3.43 4.94
CA LEU A 9 -1.06 2.52 5.58
C LEU A 9 0.06 2.24 4.59
N VAL A 10 1.28 2.60 4.94
CA VAL A 10 2.46 2.34 4.13
C VAL A 10 3.23 1.20 4.77
N VAL A 11 3.39 0.11 4.03
CA VAL A 11 4.11 -1.08 4.49
C VAL A 11 5.43 -1.14 3.75
N GLU A 12 6.51 -0.84 4.46
CA GLU A 12 7.85 -0.69 3.90
C GLU A 12 8.89 -0.92 4.98
N ASP A 13 9.84 -1.82 4.73
CA ASP A 13 10.85 -2.15 5.73
C ASP A 13 12.09 -1.24 5.70
N VAL A 14 12.28 -0.49 4.62
CA VAL A 14 13.43 0.41 4.47
C VAL A 14 13.02 1.84 4.77
N GLU A 15 13.61 2.42 5.82
CA GLU A 15 13.22 3.76 6.29
C GLU A 15 13.34 4.83 5.20
N SER A 16 14.42 4.83 4.42
CA SER A 16 14.59 5.84 3.37
C SER A 16 13.48 5.77 2.32
N ASN A 17 13.02 4.57 2.00
CA ASN A 17 11.90 4.40 1.07
C ASN A 17 10.61 4.92 1.69
N PHE A 18 10.39 4.62 2.98
CA PHE A 18 9.22 5.14 3.67
C PHE A 18 9.22 6.67 3.70
N LEU A 19 10.36 7.29 4.03
CA LEU A 19 10.44 8.75 4.09
C LEU A 19 10.12 9.40 2.75
N TYR A 20 10.58 8.79 1.66
CA TYR A 20 10.24 9.26 0.33
C TYR A 20 8.73 9.21 0.07
N LEU A 21 8.12 8.06 0.35
CA LEU A 21 6.69 7.88 0.13
C LEU A 21 5.87 8.84 1.00
N ASN A 22 6.29 9.00 2.25
CA ASN A 22 5.63 9.92 3.17
C ASN A 22 5.69 11.36 2.65
N ALA A 23 6.84 11.78 2.13
CA ALA A 23 6.99 13.12 1.57
C ALA A 23 6.08 13.35 0.37
N VAL A 24 5.99 12.36 -0.52
CA VAL A 24 5.11 12.46 -1.70
C VAL A 24 3.64 12.53 -1.27
N LEU A 25 3.24 11.66 -0.35
CA LEU A 25 1.84 11.59 0.09
C LEU A 25 1.42 12.78 0.94
N SER A 26 2.38 13.53 1.51
CA SER A 26 2.05 14.74 2.24
C SER A 26 1.41 15.79 1.34
N LYS A 27 1.62 15.70 0.03
CA LYS A 27 1.03 16.63 -0.94
C LYS A 27 -0.50 16.52 -1.00
N ILE A 28 -1.05 15.41 -0.57
CA ILE A 28 -2.51 15.23 -0.52
C ILE A 28 -3.02 15.22 0.92
N ASN A 29 -2.22 15.71 1.84
CA ASN A 29 -2.56 15.79 3.26
C ASN A 29 -2.95 14.44 3.87
N ALA A 30 -2.30 13.37 3.44
CA ALA A 30 -2.57 12.04 3.95
C ALA A 30 -2.08 11.87 5.38
N ASN A 31 -2.87 11.15 6.18
CA ASN A 31 -2.44 10.67 7.49
C ASN A 31 -1.78 9.32 7.27
N ILE A 32 -0.50 9.22 7.60
CA ILE A 32 0.30 8.03 7.27
C ILE A 32 0.49 7.16 8.50
N PHE A 33 0.23 5.88 8.34
CA PHE A 33 0.59 4.84 9.30
C PHE A 33 1.69 4.01 8.69
N TRP A 34 2.73 3.71 9.43
CA TRP A 34 3.89 2.98 8.93
C TRP A 34 3.98 1.60 9.56
N ALA A 35 3.97 0.57 8.72
CA ALA A 35 4.25 -0.80 9.13
C ALA A 35 5.58 -1.24 8.50
N LYS A 36 6.42 -1.90 9.27
CA LYS A 36 7.74 -2.32 8.80
C LYS A 36 7.76 -3.73 8.25
N ASN A 37 6.69 -4.46 8.40
CA ASN A 37 6.55 -5.82 7.86
C ASN A 37 5.06 -6.16 7.76
N GLY A 38 4.77 -7.34 7.22
CA GLY A 38 3.38 -7.73 6.99
C GLY A 38 2.59 -7.96 8.28
N LYS A 39 3.26 -8.44 9.34
CA LYS A 39 2.59 -8.64 10.61
C LYS A 39 2.14 -7.31 11.21
N GLU A 40 3.04 -6.31 11.21
CA GLU A 40 2.67 -4.98 11.67
C GLU A 40 1.56 -4.38 10.83
N ALA A 41 1.57 -4.64 9.52
CA ALA A 41 0.53 -4.14 8.63
C ALA A 41 -0.84 -4.69 9.02
N VAL A 42 -0.93 -5.99 9.27
CA VAL A 42 -2.18 -6.61 9.69
C VAL A 42 -2.63 -6.04 11.03
N ASP A 43 -1.71 -5.91 11.99
CA ASP A 43 -2.03 -5.39 13.31
C ASP A 43 -2.54 -3.95 13.23
N ILE A 44 -1.86 -3.09 12.48
CA ILE A 44 -2.28 -1.70 12.32
C ILE A 44 -3.64 -1.62 11.63
N PHE A 45 -3.81 -2.42 10.56
CA PHE A 45 -5.08 -2.44 9.83
C PHE A 45 -6.25 -2.82 10.76
N ARG A 46 -6.04 -3.80 11.63
CA ARG A 46 -7.08 -4.24 12.56
C ARG A 46 -7.39 -3.20 13.63
N ASN A 47 -6.39 -2.41 14.02
CA ASN A 47 -6.56 -1.39 15.05
C ASN A 47 -7.03 -0.05 14.52
N GLN A 48 -6.81 0.24 13.24
CA GLN A 48 -7.21 1.49 12.61
C GLN A 48 -8.37 1.20 11.64
N LYS A 49 -9.57 1.57 12.05
CA LYS A 49 -10.78 1.17 11.32
C LYS A 49 -11.04 1.94 10.03
N ASN A 50 -10.36 3.06 9.83
CA ASN A 50 -10.66 3.95 8.71
C ASN A 50 -9.51 4.07 7.71
N ILE A 51 -8.76 2.99 7.52
CA ILE A 51 -7.71 2.99 6.49
C ILE A 51 -8.37 3.04 5.12
N ASP A 52 -7.99 4.05 4.33
CA ASP A 52 -8.57 4.29 3.01
C ASP A 52 -7.82 3.58 1.90
N LEU A 53 -6.53 3.30 2.11
CA LEU A 53 -5.68 2.72 1.07
C LEU A 53 -4.42 2.17 1.72
N ILE A 54 -3.86 1.11 1.13
CA ILE A 54 -2.63 0.49 1.61
C ILE A 54 -1.61 0.44 0.48
N LEU A 55 -0.39 0.91 0.76
CA LEU A 55 0.76 0.70 -0.11
C LEU A 55 1.55 -0.47 0.48
N MET A 56 1.61 -1.58 -0.24
CA MET A 56 2.13 -2.83 0.29
C MET A 56 3.40 -3.26 -0.44
N ASP A 57 4.54 -3.21 0.27
CA ASP A 57 5.76 -3.81 -0.24
C ASP A 57 5.57 -5.33 -0.20
N LEU A 58 5.85 -5.99 -1.31
CA LEU A 58 5.62 -7.44 -1.40
C LEU A 58 6.78 -8.26 -0.85
N GLN A 59 7.97 -7.67 -0.77
CA GLN A 59 9.17 -8.40 -0.37
C GLN A 59 9.75 -7.85 0.93
N MET A 60 9.36 -8.47 2.04
CA MET A 60 9.81 -8.06 3.37
C MET A 60 10.07 -9.29 4.22
N PRO A 61 10.95 -9.17 5.26
CA PRO A 61 11.08 -10.22 6.25
C PRO A 61 9.81 -10.30 7.11
N GLU A 62 9.60 -11.41 7.78
CA GLU A 62 8.47 -11.67 8.69
C GLU A 62 7.11 -11.32 8.05
N MET A 63 6.42 -12.32 7.56
CA MET A 63 5.14 -12.18 6.87
C MET A 63 5.27 -11.20 5.70
N ASN A 64 5.51 -11.74 4.53
CA ASN A 64 5.66 -10.95 3.32
C ASN A 64 4.35 -10.26 2.92
N GLY A 65 4.44 -9.34 1.95
CA GLY A 65 3.29 -8.57 1.53
C GLY A 65 2.17 -9.39 0.91
N TYR A 66 2.47 -10.52 0.29
CA TYR A 66 1.43 -11.39 -0.28
C TYR A 66 0.53 -11.96 0.80
N GLU A 67 1.14 -12.47 1.88
CA GLU A 67 0.40 -13.01 3.01
C GLU A 67 -0.46 -11.95 3.69
N ALA A 68 0.15 -10.79 3.96
CA ALA A 68 -0.56 -9.69 4.61
C ALA A 68 -1.75 -9.24 3.75
N THR A 69 -1.57 -9.16 2.44
CA THR A 69 -2.63 -8.78 1.51
C THR A 69 -3.80 -9.77 1.59
N ARG A 70 -3.52 -11.06 1.58
CA ARG A 70 -4.57 -12.08 1.67
C ARG A 70 -5.37 -11.93 2.95
N ILE A 71 -4.69 -11.74 4.07
CA ILE A 71 -5.36 -11.60 5.37
C ILE A 71 -6.23 -10.35 5.39
N ILE A 72 -5.69 -9.22 4.97
CA ILE A 72 -6.42 -7.95 4.99
C ILE A 72 -7.62 -8.01 4.05
N LYS A 73 -7.46 -8.57 2.87
CA LYS A 73 -8.57 -8.66 1.90
C LYS A 73 -9.67 -9.61 2.38
N LEU A 74 -9.35 -10.62 3.16
CA LEU A 74 -10.37 -11.47 3.77
C LEU A 74 -11.20 -10.70 4.79
N GLU A 75 -10.58 -9.78 5.52
CA GLU A 75 -11.27 -8.99 6.54
C GLU A 75 -12.00 -7.79 5.94
N ASN A 76 -11.45 -7.20 4.88
CA ASN A 76 -12.08 -6.07 4.20
C ASN A 76 -11.73 -6.11 2.71
N PRO A 77 -12.59 -6.75 1.89
CA PRO A 77 -12.30 -6.87 0.46
C PRO A 77 -12.36 -5.56 -0.31
N LEU A 78 -12.88 -4.50 0.28
CA LEU A 78 -13.05 -3.22 -0.41
C LEU A 78 -11.87 -2.27 -0.26
N VAL A 79 -10.96 -2.49 0.70
CA VAL A 79 -9.83 -1.58 0.86
C VAL A 79 -8.85 -1.74 -0.31
N PRO A 80 -8.49 -0.64 -1.01
CA PRO A 80 -7.53 -0.74 -2.11
C PRO A 80 -6.13 -1.05 -1.56
N ILE A 81 -5.47 -2.03 -2.15
CA ILE A 81 -4.09 -2.38 -1.83
C ILE A 81 -3.27 -2.25 -3.11
N ILE A 82 -2.29 -1.34 -3.08
CA ILE A 82 -1.40 -1.10 -4.20
C ILE A 82 -0.05 -1.72 -3.86
N ALA A 83 0.35 -2.72 -4.64
CA ALA A 83 1.60 -3.42 -4.41
C ALA A 83 2.79 -2.57 -4.87
N GLN A 84 3.90 -2.67 -4.15
CA GLN A 84 5.18 -2.11 -4.54
C GLN A 84 6.12 -3.27 -4.82
N THR A 85 6.76 -3.29 -5.97
CA THR A 85 7.66 -4.37 -6.34
C THR A 85 8.94 -3.83 -6.97
N ALA A 86 10.08 -4.46 -6.65
CA ALA A 86 11.36 -4.13 -7.27
C ALA A 86 11.43 -4.63 -8.71
N PHE A 87 10.60 -5.60 -9.04
CA PHE A 87 10.63 -6.25 -10.35
C PHE A 87 9.27 -6.11 -11.03
N ALA A 88 9.22 -5.34 -12.11
CA ALA A 88 8.02 -5.18 -12.91
C ALA A 88 7.84 -6.35 -13.88
N MET A 89 8.25 -7.54 -13.47
CA MET A 89 8.10 -8.75 -14.26
C MET A 89 6.67 -9.25 -14.19
N SER A 90 6.21 -9.87 -15.27
CA SER A 90 4.84 -10.36 -15.34
C SER A 90 4.45 -11.28 -14.19
N ASP A 91 5.39 -12.13 -13.74
CA ASP A 91 5.14 -13.06 -12.65
C ASP A 91 4.81 -12.35 -11.34
N ASP A 92 5.55 -11.28 -11.01
CA ASP A 92 5.30 -10.53 -9.78
C ASP A 92 3.96 -9.82 -9.81
N ARG A 93 3.60 -9.30 -10.98
CA ARG A 93 2.30 -8.66 -11.16
C ARG A 93 1.17 -9.68 -10.95
N GLU A 94 1.29 -10.86 -11.56
CA GLU A 94 0.29 -11.90 -11.44
C GLU A 94 0.14 -12.36 -10.00
N LYS A 95 1.26 -12.56 -9.30
CA LYS A 95 1.24 -12.96 -7.89
C LYS A 95 0.58 -11.91 -7.02
N ALA A 96 0.84 -10.62 -7.30
CA ALA A 96 0.22 -9.53 -6.55
C ALA A 96 -1.30 -9.55 -6.74
N LEU A 97 -1.76 -9.69 -7.98
CA LEU A 97 -3.18 -9.72 -8.28
C LEU A 97 -3.86 -10.95 -7.67
N GLU A 98 -3.21 -12.12 -7.73
CA GLU A 98 -3.72 -13.34 -7.11
C GLU A 98 -3.85 -13.22 -5.60
N ALA A 99 -2.94 -12.49 -4.96
CA ALA A 99 -3.02 -12.27 -3.53
C ALA A 99 -4.14 -11.31 -3.14
N GLY A 100 -4.65 -10.52 -4.09
CA GLY A 100 -5.75 -9.60 -3.87
C GLY A 100 -5.38 -8.13 -4.03
N CYS A 101 -4.16 -7.80 -4.49
CA CYS A 101 -3.79 -6.43 -4.74
C CYS A 101 -4.62 -5.87 -5.90
N ASP A 102 -4.98 -4.60 -5.78
CA ASP A 102 -5.79 -3.92 -6.79
C ASP A 102 -4.96 -3.33 -7.91
N ASP A 103 -3.71 -2.98 -7.61
CA ASP A 103 -2.81 -2.39 -8.58
C ASP A 103 -1.37 -2.62 -8.12
N TYR A 104 -0.40 -2.19 -8.91
CA TYR A 104 1.00 -2.32 -8.53
C TYR A 104 1.82 -1.14 -9.07
N LEU A 105 2.93 -0.85 -8.40
CA LEU A 105 3.89 0.16 -8.82
C LEU A 105 5.28 -0.45 -8.76
N ALA A 106 6.06 -0.24 -9.81
CA ALA A 106 7.43 -0.74 -9.88
C ALA A 106 8.39 0.25 -9.23
N LYS A 107 9.33 -0.27 -8.45
CA LYS A 107 10.39 0.56 -7.86
C LYS A 107 11.49 0.83 -8.90
N PRO A 108 12.09 2.00 -8.90
CA PRO A 108 11.84 3.15 -8.03
C PRO A 108 10.53 3.83 -8.39
N ILE A 109 9.72 4.12 -7.39
CA ILE A 109 8.39 4.70 -7.62
C ILE A 109 8.51 6.20 -7.86
N LYS A 110 8.02 6.64 -9.00
CA LYS A 110 8.01 8.08 -9.34
C LYS A 110 6.85 8.75 -8.63
N SER A 111 7.08 9.96 -8.12
CA SER A 111 6.05 10.68 -7.37
C SER A 111 4.77 10.88 -8.17
N LYS A 112 4.90 11.17 -9.45
CA LYS A 112 3.73 11.36 -10.33
C LYS A 112 2.90 10.09 -10.43
N ASP A 113 3.55 8.95 -10.63
CA ASP A 113 2.87 7.67 -10.75
C ASP A 113 2.18 7.29 -9.44
N LEU A 114 2.86 7.52 -8.31
CA LEU A 114 2.28 7.26 -7.01
C LEU A 114 1.03 8.09 -6.78
N LEU A 115 1.12 9.40 -6.98
CA LEU A 115 -0.03 10.28 -6.76
C LEU A 115 -1.19 9.96 -7.70
N ASN A 116 -0.91 9.69 -8.97
CA ASN A 116 -1.96 9.35 -9.92
C ASN A 116 -2.69 8.07 -9.52
N THR A 117 -1.92 7.06 -9.11
CA THR A 117 -2.51 5.78 -8.72
C THR A 117 -3.32 5.91 -7.43
N VAL A 118 -2.78 6.61 -6.44
CA VAL A 118 -3.48 6.83 -5.17
C VAL A 118 -4.78 7.59 -5.40
N GLU A 119 -4.73 8.68 -6.17
CA GLU A 119 -5.93 9.47 -6.47
C GLU A 119 -6.98 8.67 -7.20
N LYS A 120 -6.56 7.81 -8.13
CA LYS A 120 -7.48 6.95 -8.86
C LYS A 120 -8.34 6.10 -7.93
N TYR A 121 -7.73 5.51 -6.89
CA TYR A 121 -8.46 4.65 -5.98
C TYR A 121 -9.21 5.41 -4.91
N LEU A 122 -8.73 6.58 -4.51
CA LEU A 122 -9.44 7.40 -3.52
C LEU A 122 -10.65 8.11 -4.12
N ASN A 123 -10.55 8.56 -5.35
CA ASN A 123 -11.66 9.26 -6.03
C ASN A 123 -12.84 8.33 -6.34
N GLY A 124 -12.62 7.05 -6.39
CA GLY A 124 -13.69 6.08 -6.66
C GLY A 124 -14.49 5.67 -5.44
N ARG A 125 -14.25 6.30 -4.30
CA ARG A 125 -14.89 5.90 -3.04
C ARG A 125 -16.07 6.76 -2.64
#